data_fcef43d2611b3e9c2f311146c9203029
#
_entry.id   fcef43d2611b3e9c2f311146c9203029
#
_cell.length_a   1.000
_cell.length_b   1.000
_cell.length_c   1.000
_cell.angle_alpha   90.00
_cell.angle_beta   90.00
_cell.angle_gamma   90.00
#
_symmetry.space_group_name_H-M   'P 1'
#
loop_
_entity.id
_entity.type
_entity.pdbx_description
1 polymer ?
#
loop_
_entity_poly.entity_id
_entity_poly.type
_entity_poly.pdbx_seq_one_letter_code
_entity_poly.pdbx_strand_id
1 'polypeptide(L)'
;MSTSHALPRDYAVSTSSQSQLVMAIPEPAEYGDVPPPDSEPAVIGENEARRILRHIDWRLMPLLFVTYMFNFMDKTILSSAAVFGLREDNNLKGSDYSWVSSVFYFGYFFWNYPTTLLIARLPVGKYVACNTFFWGAVVGLTAACSSFGGLITIRFLLGVAEATISPALMFITSTWYTRDEIPTRTGIWFAGNSVGGIVASLLAYGIGHIDDRLHPWRWMFIVLGVSTFLLGFVLLLLIPDRISNARFLTPNQRRWAADRVVIAGTGSTENTTWKWDQTRECLQDPKTWLIWSVALLCQIPNGGTQNFANLVIKSFGFNSLQSTLINIPYSLICVAAISGTGWIAGRFRSMNCILIVLIVIPPVVGSALIQCRRQIPHGVSLFGYFLLSTGPASLPLIMSLVQSNFRGVTKKMTMTALLFVAYCGGNIAGPHLFKSSEEPSYETAFRAIMICYALVVVLVLSLTLYLQVVNKRRQHEEGITGNAGSSGLVGDRVGVDVADARNVTKAVNEVHLRSEDYEDVTDLKSLGFRYRF
;
A
#
# COMPACT_ATOMS: atom_id res chain seq x y z
N MET A 1 69.81 -16.04 32.59
CA MET A 1 69.34 -17.29 33.23
C MET A 1 67.83 -17.23 33.05
N SER A 2 67.24 -17.71 31.92
CA SER A 2 66.90 -19.09 31.61
C SER A 2 65.96 -19.71 32.67
N THR A 3 64.73 -19.85 32.34
CA THR A 3 64.09 -21.14 32.10
C THR A 3 62.61 -21.00 31.68
N SER A 4 62.33 -21.62 30.56
CA SER A 4 61.01 -22.00 30.03
C SER A 4 60.31 -23.02 30.91
N HIS A 5 58.95 -22.96 30.98
CA HIS A 5 58.18 -24.17 31.23
C HIS A 5 56.94 -24.24 30.32
N ALA A 6 56.84 -25.41 29.69
CA ALA A 6 55.87 -25.84 28.73
C ALA A 6 54.51 -26.20 29.38
N LEU A 7 53.44 -26.09 28.59
CA LEU A 7 52.10 -26.59 28.86
C LEU A 7 52.02 -28.11 28.60
N PRO A 8 51.14 -28.86 29.29
CA PRO A 8 50.67 -30.16 28.84
C PRO A 8 49.31 -30.07 28.14
N ARG A 9 49.19 -30.89 27.11
CA ARG A 9 48.01 -31.24 26.34
C ARG A 9 47.09 -32.22 27.13
N ASP A 10 45.86 -32.26 26.62
CA ASP A 10 44.87 -33.34 26.68
C ASP A 10 43.77 -33.22 27.73
N TYR A 11 42.61 -32.81 27.24
CA TYR A 11 41.35 -33.48 27.53
C TYR A 11 40.40 -33.40 26.30
N ALA A 12 40.27 -34.55 25.65
CA ALA A 12 39.24 -34.79 24.66
C ALA A 12 37.90 -35.04 25.40
N VAL A 13 36.89 -34.23 25.15
CA VAL A 13 35.52 -34.49 25.51
C VAL A 13 34.72 -34.71 24.25
N SER A 14 34.32 -35.93 24.04
CA SER A 14 33.33 -36.34 23.04
C SER A 14 31.98 -35.71 23.37
N THR A 15 31.44 -34.86 22.51
CA THR A 15 30.05 -34.44 22.55
C THR A 15 29.32 -34.93 21.32
N SER A 16 28.31 -35.75 21.62
CA SER A 16 27.32 -36.34 20.75
C SER A 16 26.65 -35.34 19.84
N SER A 17 26.46 -35.78 18.60
CA SER A 17 25.66 -35.22 17.53
C SER A 17 24.30 -34.69 18.01
N GLN A 18 24.13 -33.39 18.05
CA GLN A 18 22.86 -32.73 17.77
C GLN A 18 22.98 -32.03 16.43
N SER A 19 22.37 -32.65 15.44
CA SER A 19 22.14 -32.07 14.12
C SER A 19 21.18 -30.87 14.24
N GLN A 20 21.74 -29.71 14.56
CA GLN A 20 21.05 -28.45 14.29
C GLN A 20 21.02 -28.30 12.78
N LEU A 21 19.81 -28.32 12.22
CA LEU A 21 19.50 -27.92 10.86
C LEU A 21 19.72 -26.39 10.80
N VAL A 22 20.98 -25.95 10.74
CA VAL A 22 21.34 -24.60 10.35
C VAL A 22 21.02 -24.55 8.87
N MET A 23 19.82 -24.03 8.53
CA MET A 23 19.58 -23.57 7.17
C MET A 23 20.69 -22.60 6.83
N ALA A 24 21.64 -23.03 6.02
CA ALA A 24 22.67 -22.18 5.45
C ALA A 24 21.93 -21.04 4.72
N ILE A 25 22.00 -19.85 5.32
CA ILE A 25 21.64 -18.62 4.62
C ILE A 25 22.66 -18.54 3.50
N PRO A 26 22.25 -18.58 2.21
CA PRO A 26 23.20 -18.41 1.14
C PRO A 26 23.91 -17.07 1.35
N GLU A 27 25.23 -17.04 1.28
CA GLU A 27 26.03 -15.83 1.28
C GLU A 27 25.39 -14.82 0.33
N PRO A 28 25.33 -13.51 0.71
CA PRO A 28 24.79 -12.48 -0.17
C PRO A 28 25.55 -12.60 -1.49
N ALA A 29 24.79 -12.89 -2.56
CA ALA A 29 25.33 -13.08 -3.90
C ALA A 29 26.32 -11.95 -4.19
N GLU A 30 27.56 -12.33 -4.53
CA GLU A 30 28.66 -11.44 -4.87
C GLU A 30 28.15 -10.18 -5.57
N TYR A 31 28.47 -9.03 -5.00
CA TYR A 31 28.29 -7.73 -5.61
C TYR A 31 29.19 -7.68 -6.85
N GLY A 32 28.75 -8.28 -7.94
CA GLY A 32 29.45 -8.23 -9.22
C GLY A 32 29.61 -6.76 -9.62
N ASP A 33 30.86 -6.33 -9.72
CA ASP A 33 31.29 -5.03 -10.24
C ASP A 33 30.94 -3.76 -9.41
N VAL A 34 30.85 -3.85 -8.10
CA VAL A 34 31.08 -2.67 -7.25
C VAL A 34 32.61 -2.55 -7.09
N PRO A 35 33.21 -1.44 -7.55
CA PRO A 35 34.66 -1.24 -7.33
C PRO A 35 34.96 -1.27 -5.82
N PRO A 36 36.18 -1.67 -5.44
CA PRO A 36 36.56 -1.82 -4.05
C PRO A 36 36.33 -0.53 -3.24
N PRO A 37 36.05 -0.64 -1.91
CA PRO A 37 35.67 0.48 -1.04
C PRO A 37 36.71 1.63 -1.00
N ASP A 38 37.92 1.42 -1.48
CA ASP A 38 39.02 2.40 -1.50
C ASP A 38 39.02 3.33 -2.73
N SER A 39 38.04 3.25 -3.63
CA SER A 39 37.98 4.13 -4.78
C SER A 39 37.27 5.43 -4.42
N GLU A 40 37.86 6.58 -4.69
CA GLU A 40 37.34 7.91 -4.42
C GLU A 40 35.87 8.04 -4.87
N PRO A 41 34.95 8.62 -4.05
CA PRO A 41 33.56 8.82 -4.42
C PRO A 41 33.48 9.67 -5.69
N ALA A 42 32.63 9.25 -6.65
CA ALA A 42 32.43 10.01 -7.88
C ALA A 42 31.84 11.37 -7.52
N VAL A 43 32.64 12.42 -7.52
CA VAL A 43 32.18 13.80 -7.28
C VAL A 43 31.41 14.25 -8.50
N ILE A 44 30.09 14.23 -8.42
CA ILE A 44 29.18 14.72 -9.46
C ILE A 44 28.61 16.08 -9.04
N GLY A 45 28.64 17.03 -9.94
CA GLY A 45 28.09 18.36 -9.70
C GLY A 45 26.57 18.33 -9.50
N GLU A 46 26.03 19.27 -8.72
CA GLU A 46 24.59 19.30 -8.35
C GLU A 46 23.64 19.30 -9.57
N ASN A 47 24.01 20.00 -10.64
CA ASN A 47 23.22 20.05 -11.87
C ASN A 47 23.19 18.69 -12.61
N GLU A 48 24.32 17.98 -12.59
CA GLU A 48 24.42 16.65 -13.17
C GLU A 48 23.64 15.63 -12.34
N ALA A 49 23.72 15.70 -11.01
CA ALA A 49 22.93 14.89 -10.09
C ALA A 49 21.43 15.02 -10.35
N ARG A 50 20.92 16.24 -10.51
CA ARG A 50 19.51 16.49 -10.85
C ARG A 50 19.16 15.94 -12.24
N ARG A 51 20.08 15.98 -13.20
CA ARG A 51 19.86 15.42 -14.54
C ARG A 51 19.76 13.89 -14.50
N ILE A 52 20.64 13.23 -13.74
CA ILE A 52 20.61 11.77 -13.55
C ILE A 52 19.30 11.36 -12.89
N LEU A 53 18.89 12.06 -11.84
CA LEU A 53 17.65 11.77 -11.14
C LEU A 53 16.42 11.89 -12.05
N ARG A 54 16.34 12.96 -12.86
CA ARG A 54 15.28 13.08 -13.87
C ARG A 54 15.31 11.93 -14.87
N HIS A 55 16.47 11.46 -15.27
CA HIS A 55 16.58 10.36 -16.22
C HIS A 55 16.06 9.05 -15.61
N ILE A 56 16.35 8.80 -14.32
CA ILE A 56 15.79 7.68 -13.56
C ILE A 56 14.26 7.82 -13.45
N ASP A 57 13.77 9.00 -13.04
CA ASP A 57 12.34 9.29 -12.91
C ASP A 57 11.58 9.05 -14.23
N TRP A 58 12.07 9.57 -15.35
CA TRP A 58 11.45 9.38 -16.67
C TRP A 58 11.44 7.92 -17.14
N ARG A 59 12.33 7.10 -16.64
CA ARG A 59 12.42 5.69 -17.03
C ARG A 59 11.57 4.79 -16.14
N LEU A 60 11.61 5.00 -14.82
CA LEU A 60 10.94 4.13 -13.85
C LEU A 60 9.51 4.58 -13.56
N MET A 61 9.25 5.86 -13.32
CA MET A 61 7.96 6.34 -12.86
C MET A 61 6.80 6.02 -13.81
N PRO A 62 6.91 6.18 -15.14
CA PRO A 62 5.84 5.80 -16.06
C PRO A 62 5.52 4.30 -16.00
N LEU A 63 6.53 3.43 -15.87
CA LEU A 63 6.33 1.98 -15.78
C LEU A 63 5.59 1.59 -14.51
N LEU A 64 6.02 2.14 -13.35
CA LEU A 64 5.37 1.90 -12.07
C LEU A 64 3.94 2.43 -12.06
N PHE A 65 3.72 3.63 -12.61
CA PHE A 65 2.42 4.27 -12.74
C PHE A 65 1.45 3.43 -13.59
N VAL A 66 1.88 3.01 -14.78
CA VAL A 66 1.05 2.19 -15.68
C VAL A 66 0.76 0.83 -15.06
N THR A 67 1.75 0.19 -14.43
CA THR A 67 1.53 -1.09 -13.74
C THR A 67 0.47 -0.96 -12.64
N TYR A 68 0.54 0.11 -11.85
CA TYR A 68 -0.43 0.34 -10.77
C TYR A 68 -1.80 0.78 -11.29
N MET A 69 -1.83 1.47 -12.43
CA MET A 69 -3.06 1.80 -13.17
C MET A 69 -3.79 0.53 -13.60
N PHE A 70 -3.10 -0.43 -14.22
CA PHE A 70 -3.69 -1.71 -14.61
C PHE A 70 -4.18 -2.51 -13.40
N ASN A 71 -3.43 -2.51 -12.30
CA ASN A 71 -3.85 -3.17 -11.05
C ASN A 71 -5.19 -2.65 -10.51
N PHE A 72 -5.47 -1.36 -10.68
CA PHE A 72 -6.75 -0.81 -10.26
C PHE A 72 -7.87 -1.05 -11.28
N MET A 73 -7.54 -1.06 -12.58
CA MET A 73 -8.51 -1.37 -13.63
C MET A 73 -9.13 -2.75 -13.43
N ASP A 74 -8.33 -3.78 -13.11
CA ASP A 74 -8.80 -5.14 -12.89
C ASP A 74 -9.76 -5.28 -11.71
N LYS A 75 -9.55 -4.46 -10.67
CA LYS A 75 -10.45 -4.43 -9.51
C LYS A 75 -11.80 -3.79 -9.84
N THR A 76 -11.80 -2.76 -10.66
CA THR A 76 -13.01 -1.99 -10.99
C THR A 76 -13.81 -2.59 -12.13
N ILE A 77 -13.16 -3.28 -13.08
CA ILE A 77 -13.82 -3.85 -14.25
C ILE A 77 -14.86 -4.92 -13.89
N LEU A 78 -14.73 -5.60 -12.74
CA LEU A 78 -15.70 -6.57 -12.26
C LEU A 78 -17.09 -5.97 -12.09
N SER A 79 -17.16 -4.77 -11.50
CA SER A 79 -18.43 -4.04 -11.33
C SER A 79 -19.08 -3.68 -12.67
N SER A 80 -18.27 -3.31 -13.67
CA SER A 80 -18.76 -3.08 -15.03
C SER A 80 -19.24 -4.37 -15.68
N ALA A 81 -18.46 -5.45 -15.59
CA ALA A 81 -18.83 -6.76 -16.15
C ALA A 81 -20.15 -7.28 -15.57
N ALA A 82 -20.44 -7.01 -14.30
CA ALA A 82 -21.66 -7.44 -13.64
C ALA A 82 -22.94 -6.87 -14.28
N VAL A 83 -22.89 -5.66 -14.87
CA VAL A 83 -24.04 -5.03 -15.55
C VAL A 83 -24.10 -5.34 -17.04
N PHE A 84 -23.06 -6.00 -17.58
CA PHE A 84 -22.97 -6.43 -19.00
C PHE A 84 -23.09 -7.94 -19.19
N GLY A 85 -23.76 -8.68 -18.27
CA GLY A 85 -24.17 -10.05 -18.43
C GLY A 85 -23.27 -11.10 -17.73
N LEU A 86 -22.26 -10.70 -16.95
CA LEU A 86 -21.41 -11.65 -16.22
C LEU A 86 -22.20 -12.49 -15.20
N ARG A 87 -23.19 -11.91 -14.51
CA ARG A 87 -24.01 -12.61 -13.51
C ARG A 87 -24.92 -13.65 -14.17
N GLU A 88 -25.53 -13.28 -15.28
CA GLU A 88 -26.46 -14.10 -16.07
C GLU A 88 -25.74 -15.27 -16.72
N ASP A 89 -24.65 -15.02 -17.44
CA ASP A 89 -23.87 -16.04 -18.15
C ASP A 89 -23.28 -17.12 -17.23
N ASN A 90 -22.93 -16.75 -16.01
CA ASN A 90 -22.36 -17.68 -15.03
C ASN A 90 -23.39 -18.20 -14.03
N ASN A 91 -24.70 -17.90 -14.23
CA ASN A 91 -25.80 -18.32 -13.36
C ASN A 91 -25.59 -17.99 -11.89
N LEU A 92 -25.04 -16.81 -11.57
CA LEU A 92 -24.75 -16.39 -10.21
C LEU A 92 -26.05 -16.08 -9.45
N LYS A 93 -26.26 -16.75 -8.31
CA LYS A 93 -27.47 -16.64 -7.50
C LYS A 93 -27.13 -16.21 -6.07
N GLY A 94 -28.08 -15.54 -5.43
CA GLY A 94 -27.96 -15.16 -4.03
C GLY A 94 -26.66 -14.40 -3.72
N SER A 95 -25.78 -14.96 -2.90
CA SER A 95 -24.51 -14.36 -2.48
C SER A 95 -23.31 -14.67 -3.40
N ASP A 96 -23.51 -15.39 -4.51
CA ASP A 96 -22.40 -15.86 -5.36
C ASP A 96 -21.52 -14.71 -5.87
N TYR A 97 -22.15 -13.62 -6.33
CA TYR A 97 -21.39 -12.45 -6.79
C TYR A 97 -20.57 -11.80 -5.66
N SER A 98 -21.09 -11.79 -4.43
CA SER A 98 -20.34 -11.31 -3.27
C SER A 98 -19.12 -12.20 -2.98
N TRP A 99 -19.27 -13.53 -3.11
CA TRP A 99 -18.14 -14.46 -2.99
C TRP A 99 -17.11 -14.31 -4.09
N VAL A 100 -17.54 -14.12 -5.35
CA VAL A 100 -16.64 -13.84 -6.50
C VAL A 100 -15.81 -12.58 -6.24
N SER A 101 -16.39 -11.57 -5.59
CA SER A 101 -15.69 -10.33 -5.21
C SER A 101 -14.74 -10.54 -4.04
N SER A 102 -15.16 -11.30 -3.01
CA SER A 102 -14.41 -11.47 -1.76
C SER A 102 -13.25 -12.44 -1.87
N VAL A 103 -13.38 -13.51 -2.67
CA VAL A 103 -12.36 -14.56 -2.79
C VAL A 103 -11.03 -14.04 -3.33
N PHE A 104 -11.05 -12.98 -4.12
CA PHE A 104 -9.87 -12.25 -4.57
C PHE A 104 -8.98 -11.84 -3.37
N TYR A 105 -9.58 -11.30 -2.32
CA TYR A 105 -8.83 -10.85 -1.13
C TYR A 105 -8.30 -11.99 -0.27
N PHE A 106 -8.88 -13.20 -0.36
CA PHE A 106 -8.26 -14.40 0.23
C PHE A 106 -6.96 -14.77 -0.50
N GLY A 107 -6.98 -14.84 -1.84
CA GLY A 107 -5.77 -15.07 -2.62
C GLY A 107 -4.69 -14.02 -2.36
N TYR A 108 -5.11 -12.76 -2.33
CA TYR A 108 -4.26 -11.62 -2.04
C TYR A 108 -3.64 -11.71 -0.64
N PHE A 109 -4.42 -12.07 0.38
CA PHE A 109 -3.96 -12.24 1.76
C PHE A 109 -2.93 -13.36 1.91
N PHE A 110 -3.25 -14.55 1.39
CA PHE A 110 -2.35 -15.70 1.54
C PHE A 110 -1.02 -15.54 0.80
N TRP A 111 -1.02 -14.87 -0.35
CA TRP A 111 0.19 -14.73 -1.17
C TRP A 111 1.06 -13.53 -0.80
N ASN A 112 0.55 -12.56 -0.06
CA ASN A 112 1.30 -11.35 0.27
C ASN A 112 2.60 -11.63 1.05
N TYR A 113 2.58 -12.57 1.99
CA TYR A 113 3.78 -12.94 2.75
C TYR A 113 4.80 -13.73 1.89
N PRO A 114 4.43 -14.80 1.19
CA PRO A 114 5.34 -15.51 0.28
C PRO A 114 5.98 -14.60 -0.76
N THR A 115 5.21 -13.72 -1.38
CA THR A 115 5.75 -12.82 -2.41
C THR A 115 6.78 -11.84 -1.86
N THR A 116 6.60 -11.35 -0.63
CA THR A 116 7.58 -10.46 0.02
C THR A 116 8.92 -11.16 0.21
N LEU A 117 8.92 -12.45 0.58
CA LEU A 117 10.15 -13.25 0.66
C LEU A 117 10.78 -13.48 -0.72
N LEU A 118 9.97 -13.70 -1.75
CA LEU A 118 10.46 -13.89 -3.12
C LEU A 118 11.07 -12.61 -3.68
N ILE A 119 10.47 -11.44 -3.44
CA ILE A 119 11.01 -10.13 -3.83
C ILE A 119 12.40 -9.90 -3.21
N ALA A 120 12.60 -10.31 -1.95
CA ALA A 120 13.89 -10.15 -1.28
C ALA A 120 14.99 -11.08 -1.83
N ARG A 121 14.63 -12.23 -2.45
CA ARG A 121 15.59 -13.25 -2.91
C ARG A 121 15.80 -13.28 -4.42
N LEU A 122 14.81 -12.87 -5.20
CA LEU A 122 14.83 -12.95 -6.66
C LEU A 122 15.19 -11.58 -7.29
N PRO A 123 15.66 -11.57 -8.54
CA PRO A 123 15.81 -10.33 -9.31
C PRO A 123 14.43 -9.69 -9.53
N VAL A 124 14.17 -8.58 -8.84
CA VAL A 124 12.84 -7.99 -8.72
C VAL A 124 12.20 -7.61 -10.05
N GLY A 125 12.99 -7.07 -11.00
CA GLY A 125 12.47 -6.70 -12.32
C GLY A 125 11.92 -7.90 -13.09
N LYS A 126 12.70 -8.99 -13.14
CA LYS A 126 12.26 -10.25 -13.79
C LYS A 126 11.10 -10.89 -13.06
N TYR A 127 11.12 -10.89 -11.72
CA TYR A 127 10.04 -11.46 -10.92
C TYR A 127 8.71 -10.73 -11.17
N VAL A 128 8.73 -9.40 -11.17
CA VAL A 128 7.54 -8.58 -11.47
C VAL A 128 7.04 -8.81 -12.88
N ALA A 129 7.94 -8.89 -13.87
CA ALA A 129 7.57 -9.16 -15.25
C ALA A 129 6.92 -10.54 -15.41
N CYS A 130 7.54 -11.62 -14.86
CA CYS A 130 6.97 -12.96 -14.88
C CYS A 130 5.61 -13.02 -14.17
N ASN A 131 5.49 -12.36 -13.03
CA ASN A 131 4.22 -12.26 -12.32
C ASN A 131 3.16 -11.49 -13.14
N THR A 132 3.55 -10.45 -13.89
CA THR A 132 2.64 -9.68 -14.75
C THR A 132 2.16 -10.53 -15.95
N PHE A 133 2.98 -11.42 -16.50
CA PHE A 133 2.52 -12.40 -17.49
C PHE A 133 1.47 -13.34 -16.91
N PHE A 134 1.73 -13.89 -15.71
CA PHE A 134 0.77 -14.74 -15.02
C PHE A 134 -0.53 -13.97 -14.73
N TRP A 135 -0.42 -12.76 -14.23
CA TRP A 135 -1.56 -11.87 -13.95
C TRP A 135 -2.39 -11.61 -15.22
N GLY A 136 -1.78 -11.19 -16.34
CA GLY A 136 -2.48 -10.94 -17.60
C GLY A 136 -3.17 -12.20 -18.15
N ALA A 137 -2.53 -13.37 -18.05
CA ALA A 137 -3.14 -14.65 -18.43
C ALA A 137 -4.36 -14.97 -17.57
N VAL A 138 -4.29 -14.79 -16.25
CA VAL A 138 -5.41 -15.04 -15.33
C VAL A 138 -6.59 -14.08 -15.61
N VAL A 139 -6.30 -12.79 -15.87
CA VAL A 139 -7.34 -11.82 -16.27
C VAL A 139 -8.02 -12.26 -17.56
N GLY A 140 -7.24 -12.63 -18.59
CA GLY A 140 -7.79 -13.09 -19.87
C GLY A 140 -8.61 -14.38 -19.74
N LEU A 141 -8.17 -15.33 -18.91
CA LEU A 141 -8.90 -16.58 -18.63
C LEU A 141 -10.24 -16.35 -17.93
N THR A 142 -10.46 -15.21 -17.25
CA THR A 142 -11.77 -14.85 -16.71
C THR A 142 -12.84 -14.85 -17.78
N ALA A 143 -12.52 -14.44 -19.02
CA ALA A 143 -13.46 -14.42 -20.13
C ALA A 143 -13.93 -15.82 -20.58
N ALA A 144 -13.18 -16.87 -20.28
CA ALA A 144 -13.53 -18.25 -20.58
C ALA A 144 -14.45 -18.90 -19.53
N CYS A 145 -14.66 -18.23 -18.39
CA CYS A 145 -15.52 -18.77 -17.33
C CYS A 145 -16.98 -18.83 -17.76
N SER A 146 -17.65 -19.93 -17.38
CA SER A 146 -19.07 -20.18 -17.62
C SER A 146 -19.77 -20.76 -16.37
N SER A 147 -19.11 -20.71 -15.21
CA SER A 147 -19.65 -21.24 -13.96
C SER A 147 -19.11 -20.49 -12.75
N PHE A 148 -19.87 -20.53 -11.64
CA PHE A 148 -19.44 -19.98 -10.35
C PHE A 148 -18.07 -20.52 -9.90
N GLY A 149 -17.86 -21.86 -9.97
CA GLY A 149 -16.60 -22.48 -9.56
C GLY A 149 -15.40 -22.01 -10.37
N GLY A 150 -15.57 -21.83 -11.70
CA GLY A 150 -14.53 -21.25 -12.55
C GLY A 150 -14.18 -19.82 -12.16
N LEU A 151 -15.18 -18.97 -11.93
CA LEU A 151 -14.97 -17.58 -11.51
C LEU A 151 -14.27 -17.49 -10.14
N ILE A 152 -14.67 -18.29 -9.15
CA ILE A 152 -14.05 -18.35 -7.83
C ILE A 152 -12.57 -18.70 -7.94
N THR A 153 -12.24 -19.75 -8.71
CA THR A 153 -10.85 -20.20 -8.89
C THR A 153 -10.00 -19.12 -9.55
N ILE A 154 -10.48 -18.55 -10.65
CA ILE A 154 -9.75 -17.49 -11.35
C ILE A 154 -9.61 -16.23 -10.51
N ARG A 155 -10.63 -15.84 -9.74
CA ARG A 155 -10.56 -14.70 -8.82
C ARG A 155 -9.57 -14.90 -7.68
N PHE A 156 -9.48 -16.11 -7.14
CA PHE A 156 -8.45 -16.45 -6.15
C PHE A 156 -7.04 -16.31 -6.75
N LEU A 157 -6.81 -16.90 -7.93
CA LEU A 157 -5.53 -16.79 -8.65
C LEU A 157 -5.19 -15.35 -9.03
N LEU A 158 -6.19 -14.53 -9.38
CA LEU A 158 -6.00 -13.11 -9.63
C LEU A 158 -5.53 -12.38 -8.36
N GLY A 159 -6.12 -12.69 -7.21
CA GLY A 159 -5.67 -12.18 -5.92
C GLY A 159 -4.22 -12.55 -5.61
N VAL A 160 -3.83 -13.81 -5.90
CA VAL A 160 -2.44 -14.27 -5.79
C VAL A 160 -1.50 -13.46 -6.69
N ALA A 161 -1.86 -13.26 -7.95
CA ALA A 161 -1.05 -12.53 -8.91
C ALA A 161 -0.87 -11.05 -8.51
N GLU A 162 -1.95 -10.38 -8.13
CA GLU A 162 -1.92 -8.96 -7.78
C GLU A 162 -1.24 -8.66 -6.44
N ALA A 163 -1.20 -9.61 -5.50
CA ALA A 163 -0.56 -9.43 -4.20
C ALA A 163 0.93 -9.05 -4.30
N THR A 164 1.57 -9.39 -5.42
CA THR A 164 2.99 -9.09 -5.69
C THR A 164 3.22 -7.61 -6.03
N ILE A 165 2.26 -6.95 -6.66
CA ILE A 165 2.49 -5.63 -7.30
C ILE A 165 2.87 -4.56 -6.27
N SER A 166 2.03 -4.33 -5.26
CA SER A 166 2.29 -3.26 -4.28
C SER A 166 3.61 -3.42 -3.52
N PRO A 167 3.96 -4.59 -2.94
CA PRO A 167 5.25 -4.80 -2.30
C PRO A 167 6.44 -4.62 -3.25
N ALA A 168 6.32 -5.10 -4.50
CA ALA A 168 7.39 -4.99 -5.48
C ALA A 168 7.64 -3.53 -5.90
N LEU A 169 6.59 -2.75 -6.16
CA LEU A 169 6.73 -1.34 -6.49
C LEU A 169 7.34 -0.53 -5.34
N MET A 170 6.94 -0.83 -4.09
CA MET A 170 7.55 -0.24 -2.90
C MET A 170 9.03 -0.62 -2.78
N PHE A 171 9.37 -1.88 -3.01
CA PHE A 171 10.75 -2.37 -2.99
C PHE A 171 11.61 -1.68 -4.07
N ILE A 172 11.13 -1.60 -5.31
CA ILE A 172 11.81 -0.87 -6.40
C ILE A 172 12.02 0.59 -5.99
N THR A 173 10.97 1.24 -5.49
CA THR A 173 11.06 2.65 -5.07
C THR A 173 12.10 2.82 -3.95
N SER A 174 12.13 1.95 -2.96
CA SER A 174 13.11 2.04 -1.86
C SER A 174 14.55 1.75 -2.30
N THR A 175 14.73 0.93 -3.35
CA THR A 175 16.05 0.59 -3.89
C THR A 175 16.65 1.71 -4.75
N TRP A 176 15.80 2.49 -5.43
CA TRP A 176 16.24 3.51 -6.40
C TRP A 176 16.26 4.95 -5.84
N TYR A 177 15.54 5.21 -4.74
CA TYR A 177 15.33 6.56 -4.21
C TYR A 177 15.73 6.70 -2.75
N THR A 178 16.14 7.90 -2.37
CA THR A 178 16.46 8.25 -0.98
C THR A 178 15.19 8.38 -0.14
N ARG A 179 15.33 8.35 1.20
CA ARG A 179 14.18 8.45 2.13
C ARG A 179 13.29 9.66 1.89
N ASP A 180 13.90 10.79 1.54
CA ASP A 180 13.17 12.05 1.31
C ASP A 180 12.45 12.06 -0.04
N GLU A 181 12.93 11.26 -0.98
CA GLU A 181 12.37 11.16 -2.33
C GLU A 181 11.25 10.13 -2.44
N ILE A 182 11.27 9.06 -1.61
CA ILE A 182 10.31 7.95 -1.64
C ILE A 182 8.85 8.43 -1.54
N PRO A 183 8.45 9.32 -0.61
CA PRO A 183 7.05 9.73 -0.49
C PRO A 183 6.48 10.35 -1.77
N THR A 184 7.25 11.22 -2.42
CA THR A 184 6.83 11.87 -3.66
C THR A 184 6.65 10.87 -4.80
N ARG A 185 7.61 9.95 -4.99
CA ARG A 185 7.55 8.94 -6.06
C ARG A 185 6.45 7.91 -5.81
N THR A 186 6.26 7.51 -4.54
CA THR A 186 5.14 6.67 -4.14
C THR A 186 3.81 7.34 -4.46
N GLY A 187 3.67 8.64 -4.17
CA GLY A 187 2.47 9.41 -4.53
C GLY A 187 2.22 9.44 -6.04
N ILE A 188 3.27 9.56 -6.86
CA ILE A 188 3.14 9.60 -8.32
C ILE A 188 2.60 8.26 -8.86
N TRP A 189 3.22 7.13 -8.54
CA TRP A 189 2.73 5.86 -9.09
C TRP A 189 1.41 5.42 -8.45
N PHE A 190 1.15 5.78 -7.18
CA PHE A 190 -0.12 5.50 -6.53
C PHE A 190 -1.29 6.27 -7.17
N ALA A 191 -1.05 7.46 -7.75
CA ALA A 191 -2.04 8.19 -8.52
C ALA A 191 -2.54 7.40 -9.75
N GLY A 192 -1.79 6.38 -10.19
CA GLY A 192 -2.22 5.42 -11.21
C GLY A 192 -3.56 4.76 -10.88
N ASN A 193 -3.89 4.53 -9.59
CA ASN A 193 -5.21 4.01 -9.18
C ASN A 193 -6.36 4.85 -9.74
N SER A 194 -6.24 6.12 -9.60
CA SER A 194 -7.30 7.05 -9.93
C SER A 194 -7.51 7.17 -11.43
N VAL A 195 -6.40 7.23 -12.17
CA VAL A 195 -6.43 7.21 -13.63
C VAL A 195 -6.95 5.85 -14.12
N GLY A 196 -6.60 4.75 -13.45
CA GLY A 196 -7.09 3.41 -13.73
C GLY A 196 -8.62 3.31 -13.66
N GLY A 197 -9.24 3.93 -12.67
CA GLY A 197 -10.71 3.98 -12.57
C GLY A 197 -11.38 4.70 -13.74
N ILE A 198 -10.79 5.80 -14.20
CA ILE A 198 -11.29 6.55 -15.37
C ILE A 198 -11.12 5.72 -16.64
N VAL A 199 -9.92 5.17 -16.87
CA VAL A 199 -9.62 4.36 -18.07
C VAL A 199 -10.49 3.10 -18.11
N ALA A 200 -10.67 2.41 -16.99
CA ALA A 200 -11.55 1.24 -16.89
C ALA A 200 -13.00 1.58 -17.24
N SER A 201 -13.50 2.72 -16.78
CA SER A 201 -14.86 3.20 -17.08
C SER A 201 -15.03 3.51 -18.58
N LEU A 202 -14.05 4.21 -19.18
CA LEU A 202 -14.05 4.50 -20.62
C LEU A 202 -13.93 3.22 -21.47
N LEU A 203 -13.08 2.28 -21.04
CA LEU A 203 -12.92 0.98 -21.70
C LEU A 203 -14.24 0.19 -21.66
N ALA A 204 -14.88 0.12 -20.49
CA ALA A 204 -16.16 -0.56 -20.31
C ALA A 204 -17.27 0.09 -21.14
N TYR A 205 -17.29 1.42 -21.25
CA TYR A 205 -18.23 2.15 -22.11
C TYR A 205 -18.01 1.83 -23.58
N GLY A 206 -16.77 1.92 -24.06
CA GLY A 206 -16.44 1.61 -25.46
C GLY A 206 -16.76 0.18 -25.85
N ILE A 207 -16.38 -0.79 -25.01
CA ILE A 207 -16.65 -2.21 -25.25
C ILE A 207 -18.14 -2.54 -25.12
N GLY A 208 -18.85 -1.82 -24.25
CA GLY A 208 -20.29 -2.00 -24.07
C GLY A 208 -21.16 -1.73 -25.30
N HIS A 209 -20.60 -1.09 -26.36
CA HIS A 209 -21.25 -0.90 -27.65
C HIS A 209 -21.02 -2.05 -28.66
N ILE A 210 -20.19 -3.03 -28.29
CA ILE A 210 -19.92 -4.17 -29.16
C ILE A 210 -21.12 -5.11 -29.08
N ASP A 211 -21.81 -5.24 -30.20
CA ASP A 211 -22.92 -6.19 -30.39
C ASP A 211 -22.43 -7.37 -31.23
N ASP A 212 -21.83 -8.36 -30.56
CA ASP A 212 -21.21 -9.54 -31.18
C ASP A 212 -21.76 -10.82 -30.49
N ARG A 213 -21.33 -11.99 -30.97
CA ARG A 213 -21.67 -13.30 -30.39
C ARG A 213 -21.23 -13.46 -28.94
N LEU A 214 -20.18 -12.74 -28.55
CA LEU A 214 -19.68 -12.73 -27.18
C LEU A 214 -20.25 -11.53 -26.42
N HIS A 215 -20.76 -11.75 -25.22
CA HIS A 215 -21.23 -10.66 -24.35
C HIS A 215 -20.11 -9.67 -24.03
N PRO A 216 -20.39 -8.37 -23.91
CA PRO A 216 -19.39 -7.31 -23.71
C PRO A 216 -18.46 -7.55 -22.53
N TRP A 217 -18.92 -8.19 -21.44
CA TRP A 217 -18.09 -8.47 -20.27
C TRP A 217 -16.90 -9.38 -20.61
N ARG A 218 -17.02 -10.33 -21.55
CA ARG A 218 -15.90 -11.20 -21.98
C ARG A 218 -14.85 -10.40 -22.71
N TRP A 219 -15.26 -9.48 -23.59
CA TRP A 219 -14.34 -8.58 -24.30
C TRP A 219 -13.57 -7.69 -23.33
N MET A 220 -14.20 -7.21 -22.24
CA MET A 220 -13.51 -6.41 -21.22
C MET A 220 -12.31 -7.18 -20.62
N PHE A 221 -12.52 -8.44 -20.25
CA PHE A 221 -11.43 -9.26 -19.67
C PHE A 221 -10.39 -9.71 -20.71
N ILE A 222 -10.79 -9.95 -21.96
CA ILE A 222 -9.84 -10.27 -23.04
C ILE A 222 -8.92 -9.08 -23.31
N VAL A 223 -9.49 -7.90 -23.55
CA VAL A 223 -8.71 -6.70 -23.86
C VAL A 223 -7.79 -6.34 -22.71
N LEU A 224 -8.29 -6.38 -21.48
CA LEU A 224 -7.50 -6.04 -20.30
C LEU A 224 -6.41 -7.11 -20.05
N GLY A 225 -6.74 -8.39 -20.17
CA GLY A 225 -5.79 -9.49 -20.00
C GLY A 225 -4.65 -9.47 -21.03
N VAL A 226 -4.97 -9.26 -22.30
CA VAL A 226 -3.96 -9.13 -23.37
C VAL A 226 -3.09 -7.89 -23.12
N SER A 227 -3.69 -6.75 -22.78
CA SER A 227 -2.94 -5.52 -22.50
C SER A 227 -2.00 -5.69 -21.30
N THR A 228 -2.47 -6.34 -20.21
CA THR A 228 -1.65 -6.65 -19.03
C THR A 228 -0.53 -7.64 -19.38
N PHE A 229 -0.81 -8.66 -20.21
CA PHE A 229 0.19 -9.61 -20.65
C PHE A 229 1.28 -8.92 -21.49
N LEU A 230 0.91 -8.04 -22.41
CA LEU A 230 1.84 -7.21 -23.19
C LEU A 230 2.66 -6.27 -22.30
N LEU A 231 2.05 -5.71 -21.25
CA LEU A 231 2.78 -4.92 -20.25
C LEU A 231 3.91 -5.76 -19.61
N GLY A 232 3.71 -7.06 -19.38
CA GLY A 232 4.75 -7.96 -18.90
C GLY A 232 6.02 -7.95 -19.77
N PHE A 233 5.90 -7.91 -21.10
CA PHE A 233 7.05 -7.76 -22.00
C PHE A 233 7.73 -6.40 -21.84
N VAL A 234 6.94 -5.34 -21.74
CA VAL A 234 7.47 -3.99 -21.52
C VAL A 234 8.27 -3.92 -20.21
N LEU A 235 7.75 -4.49 -19.12
CA LEU A 235 8.42 -4.54 -17.83
C LEU A 235 9.70 -5.38 -17.90
N LEU A 236 9.67 -6.56 -18.56
CA LEU A 236 10.82 -7.44 -18.72
C LEU A 236 11.99 -6.76 -19.43
N LEU A 237 11.67 -5.93 -20.42
CA LEU A 237 12.70 -5.24 -21.24
C LEU A 237 13.20 -3.95 -20.59
N LEU A 238 12.35 -3.25 -19.83
CA LEU A 238 12.62 -1.87 -19.39
C LEU A 238 12.92 -1.74 -17.90
N ILE A 239 12.44 -2.63 -17.02
CA ILE A 239 12.74 -2.57 -15.58
C ILE A 239 14.09 -3.26 -15.32
N PRO A 240 15.11 -2.54 -14.83
CA PRO A 240 16.37 -3.15 -14.43
C PRO A 240 16.21 -3.83 -13.06
N ASP A 241 16.83 -5.00 -12.91
CA ASP A 241 16.84 -5.76 -11.66
C ASP A 241 17.60 -5.04 -10.52
N ARG A 242 18.67 -4.32 -10.86
CA ARG A 242 19.58 -3.60 -9.93
C ARG A 242 20.07 -2.30 -10.57
N ILE A 243 20.51 -1.35 -9.75
CA ILE A 243 21.12 -0.11 -10.22
C ILE A 243 22.39 -0.41 -11.06
N SER A 244 23.20 -1.40 -10.64
CA SER A 244 24.41 -1.82 -11.35
C SER A 244 24.14 -2.32 -12.79
N ASN A 245 22.97 -2.89 -13.04
CA ASN A 245 22.59 -3.46 -14.35
C ASN A 245 21.76 -2.50 -15.22
N ALA A 246 21.58 -1.26 -14.80
CA ALA A 246 20.76 -0.27 -15.50
C ALA A 246 21.43 0.19 -16.81
N ARG A 247 21.02 -0.38 -17.94
CA ARG A 247 21.60 -0.09 -19.27
C ARG A 247 21.46 1.38 -19.71
N PHE A 248 20.52 2.10 -19.15
CA PHE A 248 20.26 3.51 -19.48
C PHE A 248 21.16 4.51 -18.72
N LEU A 249 21.99 4.04 -17.78
CA LEU A 249 22.96 4.83 -17.05
C LEU A 249 24.39 4.46 -17.47
N THR A 250 25.28 5.46 -17.54
CA THR A 250 26.71 5.22 -17.72
C THR A 250 27.32 4.58 -16.47
N PRO A 251 28.46 3.89 -16.55
CA PRO A 251 29.10 3.25 -15.38
C PRO A 251 29.27 4.20 -14.19
N ASN A 252 29.74 5.44 -14.43
CA ASN A 252 29.91 6.46 -13.38
C ASN A 252 28.57 6.88 -12.76
N GLN A 253 27.53 7.00 -13.58
CA GLN A 253 26.17 7.35 -13.10
C GLN A 253 25.54 6.22 -12.29
N ARG A 254 25.77 4.95 -12.65
CA ARG A 254 25.32 3.78 -11.87
C ARG A 254 25.96 3.79 -10.49
N ARG A 255 27.26 4.01 -10.44
CA ARG A 255 28.02 4.11 -9.18
C ARG A 255 27.47 5.22 -8.30
N TRP A 256 27.37 6.43 -8.82
CA TRP A 256 26.81 7.55 -8.07
C TRP A 256 25.38 7.27 -7.57
N ALA A 257 24.52 6.68 -8.42
CA ALA A 257 23.15 6.35 -8.02
C ALA A 257 23.11 5.27 -6.91
N ALA A 258 24.02 4.30 -6.92
CA ALA A 258 24.13 3.28 -5.87
C ALA A 258 24.67 3.88 -4.57
N ASP A 259 25.77 4.66 -4.63
CA ASP A 259 26.38 5.30 -3.47
C ASP A 259 25.40 6.24 -2.76
N ARG A 260 24.61 7.00 -3.52
CA ARG A 260 23.57 7.91 -3.00
C ARG A 260 22.54 7.18 -2.13
N VAL A 261 22.06 6.03 -2.59
CA VAL A 261 21.04 5.24 -1.89
C VAL A 261 21.63 4.57 -0.64
N VAL A 262 22.88 4.10 -0.72
CA VAL A 262 23.60 3.53 0.42
C VAL A 262 23.83 4.59 1.50
N ILE A 263 24.33 5.78 1.14
CA ILE A 263 24.56 6.89 2.07
C ILE A 263 23.26 7.35 2.73
N ALA A 264 22.15 7.34 1.98
CA ALA A 264 20.82 7.69 2.52
C ALA A 264 20.21 6.58 3.41
N GLY A 265 20.88 5.42 3.53
CA GLY A 265 20.42 4.28 4.34
C GLY A 265 19.10 3.66 3.86
N THR A 266 18.78 3.78 2.56
CA THR A 266 17.58 3.15 1.96
C THR A 266 17.91 1.84 1.25
N GLY A 267 19.15 1.65 0.81
CA GLY A 267 19.60 0.48 0.05
C GLY A 267 20.00 -0.74 0.88
N SER A 268 20.21 -0.60 2.18
CA SER A 268 20.50 -1.71 3.07
C SER A 268 19.39 -1.80 4.13
N THR A 269 18.54 -2.79 4.01
CA THR A 269 17.95 -3.41 5.18
C THR A 269 19.09 -4.17 5.84
N GLU A 270 19.90 -3.45 6.64
CA GLU A 270 20.82 -4.13 7.54
C GLU A 270 20.06 -5.18 8.30
N ASN A 271 20.67 -6.34 8.51
CA ASN A 271 20.14 -7.51 9.20
C ASN A 271 19.48 -7.15 10.54
N THR A 272 18.28 -6.64 10.49
CA THR A 272 17.47 -6.41 11.68
C THR A 272 16.91 -7.75 12.09
N THR A 273 17.53 -8.34 13.08
CA THR A 273 17.00 -9.54 13.76
C THR A 273 15.59 -9.22 14.27
N TRP A 274 14.64 -10.12 14.02
CA TRP A 274 13.27 -9.98 14.49
C TRP A 274 13.23 -9.96 16.03
N LYS A 275 12.64 -8.91 16.62
CA LYS A 275 12.54 -8.71 18.07
C LYS A 275 11.13 -9.03 18.55
N TRP A 276 10.93 -10.20 19.14
CA TRP A 276 9.60 -10.63 19.60
C TRP A 276 9.00 -9.74 20.69
N ASP A 277 9.83 -9.09 21.49
CA ASP A 277 9.39 -8.10 22.50
C ASP A 277 8.69 -6.90 21.84
N GLN A 278 9.20 -6.41 20.71
CA GLN A 278 8.55 -5.34 19.97
C GLN A 278 7.21 -5.78 19.36
N THR A 279 7.12 -7.05 18.93
CA THR A 279 5.84 -7.63 18.46
C THR A 279 4.83 -7.69 19.60
N ARG A 280 5.23 -8.20 20.77
CA ARG A 280 4.37 -8.27 21.95
C ARG A 280 3.93 -6.88 22.41
N GLU A 281 4.85 -5.92 22.44
CA GLU A 281 4.57 -4.52 22.75
C GLU A 281 3.54 -3.93 21.79
N CYS A 282 3.66 -4.20 20.47
CA CYS A 282 2.69 -3.76 19.47
C CYS A 282 1.30 -4.31 19.74
N LEU A 283 1.18 -5.61 20.06
CA LEU A 283 -0.11 -6.26 20.31
C LEU A 283 -0.76 -5.82 21.63
N GLN A 284 0.02 -5.39 22.62
CA GLN A 284 -0.47 -4.89 23.91
C GLN A 284 -0.82 -3.41 23.89
N ASP A 285 -0.39 -2.67 22.86
CA ASP A 285 -0.59 -1.23 22.74
C ASP A 285 -2.03 -0.91 22.31
N PRO A 286 -2.82 -0.17 23.11
CA PRO A 286 -4.21 0.18 22.76
C PRO A 286 -4.36 0.93 21.43
N LYS A 287 -3.38 1.78 21.07
CA LYS A 287 -3.43 2.52 19.81
C LYS A 287 -3.38 1.59 18.59
N THR A 288 -2.73 0.42 18.70
CA THR A 288 -2.69 -0.60 17.64
C THR A 288 -4.08 -1.05 17.28
N TRP A 289 -4.89 -1.42 18.27
CA TRP A 289 -6.25 -1.92 18.06
C TRP A 289 -7.23 -0.83 17.63
N LEU A 290 -7.05 0.41 18.12
CA LEU A 290 -7.85 1.55 17.66
C LEU A 290 -7.61 1.82 16.17
N ILE A 291 -6.34 1.91 15.73
CA ILE A 291 -6.00 2.14 14.33
C ILE A 291 -6.42 0.94 13.46
N TRP A 292 -6.23 -0.29 13.94
CA TRP A 292 -6.67 -1.50 13.26
C TRP A 292 -8.17 -1.51 13.03
N SER A 293 -8.96 -1.19 14.05
CA SER A 293 -10.42 -1.14 13.96
C SER A 293 -10.90 -0.04 13.01
N VAL A 294 -10.27 1.14 13.06
CA VAL A 294 -10.54 2.24 12.11
C VAL A 294 -10.28 1.77 10.68
N ALA A 295 -9.14 1.10 10.43
CA ALA A 295 -8.82 0.58 9.12
C ALA A 295 -9.84 -0.46 8.63
N LEU A 296 -10.18 -1.43 9.48
CA LEU A 296 -11.18 -2.47 9.16
C LEU A 296 -12.52 -1.84 8.78
N LEU A 297 -13.03 -0.93 9.61
CA LEU A 297 -14.33 -0.28 9.40
C LEU A 297 -14.34 0.64 8.18
N CYS A 298 -13.22 1.25 7.80
CA CYS A 298 -13.12 2.02 6.56
C CYS A 298 -13.09 1.11 5.32
N GLN A 299 -12.53 -0.10 5.43
CA GLN A 299 -12.40 -1.00 4.29
C GLN A 299 -13.68 -1.81 4.00
N ILE A 300 -14.56 -2.01 4.99
CA ILE A 300 -15.86 -2.67 4.77
C ILE A 300 -16.70 -1.90 3.73
N PRO A 301 -16.97 -0.58 3.88
CA PRO A 301 -17.65 0.20 2.85
C PRO A 301 -16.93 0.19 1.51
N ASN A 302 -15.59 0.31 1.52
CA ASN A 302 -14.78 0.37 0.31
C ASN A 302 -14.95 -0.89 -0.55
N GLY A 303 -14.81 -2.09 0.05
CA GLY A 303 -14.96 -3.37 -0.66
C GLY A 303 -16.36 -3.55 -1.26
N GLY A 304 -17.39 -3.13 -0.53
CA GLY A 304 -18.76 -3.19 -1.00
C GLY A 304 -19.04 -2.21 -2.16
N THR A 305 -18.77 -0.93 -1.94
CA THR A 305 -19.06 0.11 -2.94
C THR A 305 -18.26 -0.07 -4.23
N GLN A 306 -17.01 -0.50 -4.17
CA GLN A 306 -16.18 -0.72 -5.34
C GLN A 306 -16.72 -1.83 -6.25
N ASN A 307 -17.14 -2.96 -5.68
CA ASN A 307 -17.62 -4.11 -6.44
C ASN A 307 -19.09 -3.96 -6.93
N PHE A 308 -19.91 -3.21 -6.19
CA PHE A 308 -21.33 -3.01 -6.53
C PHE A 308 -21.61 -1.63 -7.16
N ALA A 309 -20.60 -0.82 -7.47
CA ALA A 309 -20.72 0.54 -8.01
C ALA A 309 -21.74 0.64 -9.15
N ASN A 310 -21.55 -0.11 -10.24
CA ASN A 310 -22.41 -0.03 -11.43
C ASN A 310 -23.79 -0.62 -11.18
N LEU A 311 -23.92 -1.64 -10.33
CA LEU A 311 -25.21 -2.21 -9.93
C LEU A 311 -26.04 -1.18 -9.15
N VAL A 312 -25.41 -0.44 -8.23
CA VAL A 312 -26.06 0.64 -7.47
C VAL A 312 -26.50 1.77 -8.41
N ILE A 313 -25.65 2.21 -9.34
CA ILE A 313 -25.99 3.27 -10.30
C ILE A 313 -27.13 2.80 -11.21
N LYS A 314 -27.09 1.56 -11.70
CA LYS A 314 -28.19 0.97 -12.48
C LYS A 314 -29.51 0.97 -11.71
N SER A 315 -29.45 0.78 -10.39
CA SER A 315 -30.62 0.82 -9.52
C SER A 315 -31.29 2.22 -9.42
N PHE A 316 -30.60 3.28 -9.82
CA PHE A 316 -31.16 4.63 -9.92
C PHE A 316 -31.89 4.90 -11.24
N GLY A 317 -32.02 3.88 -12.12
CA GLY A 317 -32.72 3.99 -13.41
C GLY A 317 -31.81 4.26 -14.60
N PHE A 318 -30.49 4.27 -14.42
CA PHE A 318 -29.54 4.40 -15.52
C PHE A 318 -29.32 3.07 -16.24
N ASN A 319 -29.05 3.12 -17.54
CA ASN A 319 -28.68 1.92 -18.29
C ASN A 319 -27.23 1.49 -18.01
N SER A 320 -26.83 0.29 -18.47
CA SER A 320 -25.50 -0.26 -18.23
C SER A 320 -24.38 0.64 -18.78
N LEU A 321 -24.55 1.25 -19.96
CA LEU A 321 -23.60 2.17 -20.56
C LEU A 321 -23.45 3.48 -19.75
N GLN A 322 -24.59 4.05 -19.32
CA GLN A 322 -24.58 5.27 -18.50
C GLN A 322 -23.91 5.02 -17.14
N SER A 323 -24.13 3.83 -16.54
CA SER A 323 -23.55 3.50 -15.25
C SER A 323 -22.03 3.51 -15.26
N THR A 324 -21.40 3.11 -16.37
CA THR A 324 -19.92 3.15 -16.50
C THR A 324 -19.39 4.58 -16.59
N LEU A 325 -20.07 5.47 -17.31
CA LEU A 325 -19.67 6.88 -17.43
C LEU A 325 -19.83 7.66 -16.10
N ILE A 326 -20.87 7.33 -15.32
CA ILE A 326 -21.12 7.97 -14.01
C ILE A 326 -20.02 7.65 -12.99
N ASN A 327 -19.26 6.57 -13.18
CA ASN A 327 -18.10 6.28 -12.35
C ASN A 327 -16.89 7.21 -12.63
N ILE A 328 -16.88 7.95 -13.75
CA ILE A 328 -15.78 8.90 -14.04
C ILE A 328 -15.78 10.07 -13.04
N PRO A 329 -16.89 10.83 -12.85
CA PRO A 329 -16.96 11.84 -11.78
C PRO A 329 -16.64 11.28 -10.39
N TYR A 330 -17.12 10.09 -10.04
CA TYR A 330 -16.78 9.41 -8.80
C TYR A 330 -15.26 9.26 -8.63
N SER A 331 -14.57 8.76 -9.66
CA SER A 331 -13.12 8.58 -9.65
C SER A 331 -12.37 9.93 -9.55
N LEU A 332 -12.83 10.97 -10.26
CA LEU A 332 -12.26 12.31 -10.18
C LEU A 332 -12.35 12.91 -8.77
N ILE A 333 -13.50 12.78 -8.11
CA ILE A 333 -13.68 13.25 -6.73
C ILE A 333 -12.77 12.45 -5.79
N CYS A 334 -12.66 11.13 -5.98
CA CYS A 334 -11.77 10.29 -5.21
C CYS A 334 -10.30 10.74 -5.32
N VAL A 335 -9.82 11.03 -6.55
CA VAL A 335 -8.48 11.61 -6.80
C VAL A 335 -8.29 12.90 -6.03
N ALA A 336 -9.23 13.83 -6.19
CA ALA A 336 -9.15 15.13 -5.54
C ALA A 336 -9.12 14.99 -4.02
N ALA A 337 -9.92 14.08 -3.46
CA ALA A 337 -9.95 13.79 -2.04
C ALA A 337 -8.61 13.20 -1.54
N ILE A 338 -8.07 12.18 -2.22
CA ILE A 338 -6.79 11.54 -1.84
C ILE A 338 -5.64 12.54 -1.94
N SER A 339 -5.53 13.25 -3.07
CA SER A 339 -4.44 14.20 -3.32
C SER A 339 -4.53 15.42 -2.39
N GLY A 340 -5.74 15.95 -2.21
CA GLY A 340 -5.98 17.11 -1.34
C GLY A 340 -5.68 16.80 0.13
N THR A 341 -6.18 15.68 0.65
CA THR A 341 -5.90 15.28 2.04
C THR A 341 -4.43 14.91 2.24
N GLY A 342 -3.80 14.24 1.28
CA GLY A 342 -2.38 13.94 1.33
C GLY A 342 -1.52 15.21 1.34
N TRP A 343 -1.86 16.22 0.53
CA TRP A 343 -1.18 17.52 0.52
C TRP A 343 -1.36 18.26 1.85
N ILE A 344 -2.59 18.31 2.40
CA ILE A 344 -2.86 18.97 3.69
C ILE A 344 -2.11 18.25 4.82
N ALA A 345 -2.17 16.91 4.86
CA ALA A 345 -1.47 16.11 5.87
C ALA A 345 0.05 16.28 5.82
N GLY A 346 0.62 16.43 4.62
CA GLY A 346 2.05 16.72 4.44
C GLY A 346 2.45 18.15 4.82
N ARG A 347 1.55 19.13 4.63
CA ARG A 347 1.83 20.55 4.92
C ARG A 347 1.62 20.89 6.40
N PHE A 348 0.63 20.31 7.06
CA PHE A 348 0.27 20.62 8.45
C PHE A 348 0.49 19.38 9.31
N ARG A 349 1.37 19.54 10.31
CA ARG A 349 1.65 18.47 11.30
C ARG A 349 0.42 18.18 12.15
N SER A 350 0.16 16.91 12.47
CA SER A 350 -0.92 16.48 13.39
C SER A 350 -2.35 16.77 12.91
N MET A 351 -2.60 16.67 11.61
CA MET A 351 -3.94 16.86 11.03
C MET A 351 -4.60 15.53 10.56
N ASN A 352 -3.92 14.40 10.67
CA ASN A 352 -4.40 13.12 10.12
C ASN A 352 -5.74 12.69 10.71
N CYS A 353 -5.92 12.75 12.03
CA CYS A 353 -7.17 12.35 12.68
C CYS A 353 -8.33 13.27 12.29
N ILE A 354 -8.09 14.58 12.24
CA ILE A 354 -9.12 15.55 11.82
C ILE A 354 -9.52 15.30 10.37
N LEU A 355 -8.54 15.08 9.49
CA LEU A 355 -8.79 14.78 8.06
C LEU A 355 -9.57 13.47 7.88
N ILE A 356 -9.28 12.42 8.66
CA ILE A 356 -10.06 11.17 8.61
C ILE A 356 -11.51 11.45 8.98
N VAL A 357 -11.79 12.21 10.05
CA VAL A 357 -13.15 12.57 10.45
C VAL A 357 -13.85 13.35 9.35
N LEU A 358 -13.20 14.38 8.79
CA LEU A 358 -13.77 15.22 7.74
C LEU A 358 -14.09 14.42 6.46
N ILE A 359 -13.26 13.43 6.11
CA ILE A 359 -13.41 12.69 4.85
C ILE A 359 -14.44 11.57 4.95
N VAL A 360 -14.77 11.08 6.17
CA VAL A 360 -15.80 10.05 6.36
C VAL A 360 -17.20 10.62 6.59
N ILE A 361 -17.35 11.91 6.85
CA ILE A 361 -18.68 12.56 6.99
C ILE A 361 -19.47 12.55 5.67
N PRO A 362 -18.91 12.95 4.50
CA PRO A 362 -19.66 12.91 3.25
C PRO A 362 -20.23 11.53 2.90
N PRO A 363 -19.51 10.41 3.04
CA PRO A 363 -20.07 9.07 2.85
C PRO A 363 -21.23 8.72 3.78
N VAL A 364 -21.23 9.19 5.03
CA VAL A 364 -22.38 9.01 5.95
C VAL A 364 -23.62 9.71 5.38
N VAL A 365 -23.46 10.98 4.99
CA VAL A 365 -24.54 11.78 4.40
C VAL A 365 -25.01 11.14 3.08
N GLY A 366 -24.06 10.74 2.22
CA GLY A 366 -24.35 10.10 0.94
C GLY A 366 -25.15 8.80 1.11
N SER A 367 -24.75 7.96 2.07
CA SER A 367 -25.47 6.71 2.38
C SER A 367 -26.88 6.98 2.91
N ALA A 368 -27.06 8.01 3.75
CA ALA A 368 -28.36 8.42 4.25
C ALA A 368 -29.29 8.91 3.10
N LEU A 369 -28.74 9.71 2.16
CA LEU A 369 -29.50 10.14 0.98
C LEU A 369 -29.92 8.95 0.12
N ILE A 370 -29.03 7.99 -0.13
CA ILE A 370 -29.37 6.80 -0.92
C ILE A 370 -30.40 5.93 -0.20
N GLN A 371 -30.37 5.85 1.12
CA GLN A 371 -31.37 5.14 1.92
C GLN A 371 -32.78 5.73 1.73
N CYS A 372 -32.87 7.07 1.64
CA CYS A 372 -34.13 7.78 1.47
C CYS A 372 -34.57 7.90 0.00
N ARG A 373 -33.95 7.20 -0.94
CA ARG A 373 -34.11 7.36 -2.40
C ARG A 373 -35.55 7.23 -2.92
N ARG A 374 -36.42 6.50 -2.18
CA ARG A 374 -37.87 6.38 -2.54
C ARG A 374 -38.61 7.70 -2.38
N GLN A 375 -38.08 8.62 -1.57
CA GLN A 375 -38.73 9.89 -1.21
C GLN A 375 -38.06 11.10 -1.87
N ILE A 376 -36.91 10.90 -2.56
CA ILE A 376 -36.10 11.97 -3.12
C ILE A 376 -35.88 11.77 -4.63
N PRO A 377 -35.67 12.85 -5.39
CA PRO A 377 -35.36 12.78 -6.82
C PRO A 377 -34.10 11.95 -7.11
N HIS A 378 -34.03 11.29 -8.27
CA HIS A 378 -32.89 10.46 -8.70
C HIS A 378 -31.57 11.22 -8.69
N GLY A 379 -31.56 12.52 -9.04
CA GLY A 379 -30.36 13.36 -9.02
C GLY A 379 -29.75 13.51 -7.62
N VAL A 380 -30.58 13.57 -6.57
CA VAL A 380 -30.09 13.64 -5.17
C VAL A 380 -29.50 12.31 -4.72
N SER A 381 -30.07 11.17 -5.15
CA SER A 381 -29.50 9.85 -4.90
C SER A 381 -28.14 9.69 -5.59
N LEU A 382 -27.99 10.20 -6.81
CA LEU A 382 -26.74 10.23 -7.55
C LEU A 382 -25.70 11.12 -6.86
N PHE A 383 -26.09 12.30 -6.36
CA PHE A 383 -25.23 13.14 -5.55
C PHE A 383 -24.76 12.41 -4.28
N GLY A 384 -25.69 11.70 -3.61
CA GLY A 384 -25.34 10.83 -2.48
C GLY A 384 -24.28 9.78 -2.84
N TYR A 385 -24.37 9.19 -4.04
CA TYR A 385 -23.38 8.24 -4.52
C TYR A 385 -21.99 8.92 -4.71
N PHE A 386 -21.94 10.12 -5.23
CA PHE A 386 -20.66 10.86 -5.38
C PHE A 386 -20.04 11.21 -4.03
N LEU A 387 -20.81 11.42 -2.99
CA LEU A 387 -20.26 11.63 -1.64
C LEU A 387 -19.55 10.40 -1.09
N LEU A 388 -19.88 9.17 -1.53
CA LEU A 388 -19.19 7.95 -1.12
C LEU A 388 -17.73 7.91 -1.61
N SER A 389 -17.40 8.65 -2.68
CA SER A 389 -16.05 8.64 -3.29
C SER A 389 -14.95 9.21 -2.40
N THR A 390 -15.28 9.93 -1.33
CA THR A 390 -14.27 10.46 -0.41
C THR A 390 -13.75 9.40 0.57
N GLY A 391 -14.53 8.35 0.86
CA GLY A 391 -14.18 7.30 1.81
C GLY A 391 -12.82 6.62 1.60
N PRO A 392 -12.45 6.22 0.37
CA PRO A 392 -11.16 5.59 0.07
C PRO A 392 -9.93 6.41 0.46
N ALA A 393 -10.04 7.74 0.57
CA ALA A 393 -8.95 8.60 0.99
C ALA A 393 -8.56 8.42 2.48
N SER A 394 -9.36 7.72 3.27
CA SER A 394 -9.03 7.37 4.66
C SER A 394 -7.80 6.45 4.77
N LEU A 395 -7.59 5.53 3.83
CA LEU A 395 -6.50 4.55 3.91
C LEU A 395 -5.09 5.17 3.89
N PRO A 396 -4.74 6.09 2.97
CA PRO A 396 -3.46 6.79 3.00
C PRO A 396 -3.23 7.56 4.30
N LEU A 397 -4.27 8.17 4.87
CA LEU A 397 -4.18 8.89 6.15
C LEU A 397 -3.92 7.94 7.32
N ILE A 398 -4.58 6.76 7.34
CA ILE A 398 -4.32 5.71 8.34
C ILE A 398 -2.89 5.19 8.21
N MET A 399 -2.39 4.97 7.00
CA MET A 399 -0.99 4.58 6.77
C MET A 399 -0.03 5.66 7.28
N SER A 400 -0.32 6.94 7.07
CA SER A 400 0.45 8.06 7.61
C SER A 400 0.46 8.07 9.15
N LEU A 401 -0.68 7.79 9.79
CA LEU A 401 -0.75 7.63 11.26
C LEU A 401 0.14 6.50 11.76
N VAL A 402 0.15 5.34 11.08
CA VAL A 402 1.03 4.22 11.44
C VAL A 402 2.49 4.63 11.30
N GLN A 403 2.87 5.26 10.19
CA GLN A 403 4.25 5.66 9.94
C GLN A 403 4.76 6.68 10.97
N SER A 404 3.91 7.58 11.44
CA SER A 404 4.28 8.66 12.38
C SER A 404 4.18 8.27 13.86
N ASN A 405 3.41 7.24 14.23
CA ASN A 405 3.12 6.90 15.63
C ASN A 405 3.72 5.58 16.12
N PHE A 406 4.42 4.84 15.26
CA PHE A 406 5.13 3.64 15.63
C PHE A 406 6.63 3.80 15.35
N ARG A 407 7.45 3.56 16.38
CA ARG A 407 8.92 3.49 16.30
C ARG A 407 9.36 2.08 16.67
N GLY A 408 10.53 1.66 16.15
CA GLY A 408 11.02 0.29 16.20
C GLY A 408 10.67 -0.49 14.93
N VAL A 409 11.68 -1.11 14.32
CA VAL A 409 11.52 -1.76 13.01
C VAL A 409 10.50 -2.90 13.09
N THR A 410 10.68 -3.83 14.03
CA THR A 410 9.78 -4.98 14.20
C THR A 410 8.37 -4.55 14.61
N LYS A 411 8.22 -3.55 15.51
CA LYS A 411 6.93 -3.01 15.93
C LYS A 411 6.17 -2.41 14.75
N LYS A 412 6.85 -1.63 13.92
CA LYS A 412 6.26 -0.99 12.73
C LYS A 412 5.87 -2.01 11.66
N MET A 413 6.71 -3.03 11.43
CA MET A 413 6.39 -4.12 10.51
C MET A 413 5.18 -4.93 11.00
N THR A 414 5.10 -5.23 12.30
CA THR A 414 3.95 -5.92 12.91
C THR A 414 2.65 -5.12 12.72
N MET A 415 2.69 -3.80 12.98
CA MET A 415 1.51 -2.94 12.79
C MET A 415 1.11 -2.85 11.31
N THR A 416 2.07 -2.79 10.40
CA THR A 416 1.78 -2.79 8.96
C THR A 416 1.13 -4.10 8.52
N ALA A 417 1.59 -5.25 9.04
CA ALA A 417 0.97 -6.54 8.77
C ALA A 417 -0.47 -6.61 9.31
N LEU A 418 -0.72 -6.12 10.53
CA LEU A 418 -2.06 -6.02 11.09
C LEU A 418 -2.98 -5.12 10.27
N LEU A 419 -2.46 -3.96 9.80
CA LEU A 419 -3.20 -3.07 8.92
C LEU A 419 -3.63 -3.77 7.63
N PHE A 420 -2.75 -4.59 7.07
CA PHE A 420 -3.03 -5.37 5.88
C PHE A 420 -4.11 -6.46 6.13
N VAL A 421 -4.09 -7.09 7.29
CA VAL A 421 -5.17 -8.01 7.73
C VAL A 421 -6.52 -7.27 7.79
N ALA A 422 -6.55 -6.06 8.37
CA ALA A 422 -7.75 -5.23 8.42
C ALA A 422 -8.24 -4.85 7.00
N TYR A 423 -7.31 -4.48 6.11
CA TYR A 423 -7.61 -4.19 4.71
C TYR A 423 -8.29 -5.36 4.00
N CYS A 424 -7.71 -6.54 4.07
CA CYS A 424 -8.29 -7.74 3.45
C CYS A 424 -9.62 -8.12 4.10
N GLY A 425 -9.68 -8.15 5.44
CA GLY A 425 -10.89 -8.49 6.19
C GLY A 425 -12.07 -7.57 5.86
N GLY A 426 -11.84 -6.26 5.77
CA GLY A 426 -12.86 -5.29 5.39
C GLY A 426 -13.37 -5.49 3.97
N ASN A 427 -12.45 -5.68 3.01
CA ASN A 427 -12.82 -5.91 1.61
C ASN A 427 -13.45 -7.29 1.36
N ILE A 428 -13.21 -8.30 2.22
CA ILE A 428 -13.92 -9.58 2.21
C ILE A 428 -15.36 -9.39 2.73
N ALA A 429 -15.54 -8.68 3.83
CA ALA A 429 -16.84 -8.51 4.46
C ALA A 429 -17.77 -7.56 3.65
N GLY A 430 -17.20 -6.53 3.02
CA GLY A 430 -17.94 -5.47 2.33
C GLY A 430 -18.97 -5.96 1.30
N PRO A 431 -18.60 -6.80 0.34
CA PRO A 431 -19.53 -7.30 -0.68
C PRO A 431 -20.74 -8.07 -0.11
N HIS A 432 -20.60 -8.74 1.03
CA HIS A 432 -21.67 -9.50 1.66
C HIS A 432 -22.77 -8.63 2.30
N LEU A 433 -22.52 -7.33 2.46
CA LEU A 433 -23.54 -6.38 2.90
C LEU A 433 -24.59 -6.10 1.79
N PHE A 434 -24.20 -6.28 0.52
CA PHE A 434 -25.05 -6.07 -0.64
C PHE A 434 -25.83 -7.35 -0.96
N LYS A 435 -26.97 -7.54 -0.28
CA LYS A 435 -27.80 -8.74 -0.44
C LYS A 435 -28.60 -8.68 -1.73
N SER A 436 -28.58 -9.76 -2.52
CA SER A 436 -29.37 -9.86 -3.75
C SER A 436 -30.87 -9.80 -3.50
N SER A 437 -31.34 -10.24 -2.33
CA SER A 437 -32.75 -10.15 -1.92
C SER A 437 -33.26 -8.71 -1.72
N GLU A 438 -32.32 -7.77 -1.55
CA GLU A 438 -32.63 -6.35 -1.37
C GLU A 438 -32.43 -5.53 -2.67
N GLU A 439 -32.11 -6.20 -3.78
CA GLU A 439 -32.01 -5.54 -5.09
C GLU A 439 -33.38 -4.95 -5.47
N PRO A 440 -33.47 -3.73 -5.95
CA PRO A 440 -32.39 -2.78 -6.26
C PRO A 440 -32.01 -1.86 -5.09
N SER A 441 -32.59 -1.94 -3.89
CA SER A 441 -32.44 -0.92 -2.83
C SER A 441 -31.18 -1.06 -1.98
N TYR A 442 -30.69 -2.26 -1.74
CA TYR A 442 -29.51 -2.55 -0.90
C TYR A 442 -29.53 -1.83 0.47
N GLU A 443 -30.70 -1.80 1.12
CA GLU A 443 -30.91 -1.02 2.36
C GLU A 443 -29.95 -1.43 3.47
N THR A 444 -29.72 -2.74 3.64
CA THR A 444 -28.75 -3.25 4.65
C THR A 444 -27.35 -2.74 4.41
N ALA A 445 -26.90 -2.67 3.13
CA ALA A 445 -25.57 -2.18 2.79
C ALA A 445 -25.38 -0.72 3.18
N PHE A 446 -26.30 0.17 2.79
CA PHE A 446 -26.18 1.59 3.10
C PHE A 446 -26.30 1.91 4.60
N ARG A 447 -27.16 1.16 5.35
CA ARG A 447 -27.18 1.23 6.82
C ARG A 447 -25.85 0.81 7.43
N ALA A 448 -25.30 -0.29 6.99
CA ALA A 448 -24.02 -0.77 7.49
C ALA A 448 -22.87 0.21 7.18
N ILE A 449 -22.85 0.83 5.98
CA ILE A 449 -21.88 1.87 5.62
C ILE A 449 -21.99 3.07 6.57
N MET A 450 -23.20 3.55 6.86
CA MET A 450 -23.41 4.64 7.84
C MET A 450 -22.88 4.26 9.22
N ILE A 451 -23.21 3.05 9.71
CA ILE A 451 -22.76 2.57 11.02
C ILE A 451 -21.24 2.46 11.06
N CYS A 452 -20.60 1.88 10.03
CA CYS A 452 -19.15 1.75 9.95
C CYS A 452 -18.46 3.12 10.05
N TYR A 453 -18.87 4.09 9.24
CA TYR A 453 -18.25 5.41 9.27
C TYR A 453 -18.59 6.21 10.54
N ALA A 454 -19.76 6.06 11.12
CA ALA A 454 -20.09 6.65 12.41
C ALA A 454 -19.19 6.09 13.53
N LEU A 455 -18.95 4.77 13.55
CA LEU A 455 -18.01 4.14 14.47
C LEU A 455 -16.58 4.60 14.24
N VAL A 456 -16.17 4.79 12.98
CA VAL A 456 -14.85 5.37 12.64
C VAL A 456 -14.67 6.73 13.29
N VAL A 457 -15.67 7.62 13.22
CA VAL A 457 -15.60 8.94 13.88
C VAL A 457 -15.37 8.78 15.38
N VAL A 458 -16.14 7.92 16.05
CA VAL A 458 -16.00 7.68 17.50
C VAL A 458 -14.61 7.14 17.84
N LEU A 459 -14.11 6.15 17.06
CA LEU A 459 -12.80 5.55 17.30
C LEU A 459 -11.65 6.52 17.03
N VAL A 460 -11.74 7.35 16.00
CA VAL A 460 -10.71 8.37 15.70
C VAL A 460 -10.69 9.46 16.77
N LEU A 461 -11.83 9.89 17.28
CA LEU A 461 -11.91 10.82 18.41
C LEU A 461 -11.30 10.19 19.67
N SER A 462 -11.62 8.91 19.95
CA SER A 462 -11.04 8.16 21.07
C SER A 462 -9.52 8.02 20.92
N LEU A 463 -9.03 7.73 19.72
CA LEU A 463 -7.59 7.69 19.42
C LEU A 463 -6.93 9.05 19.66
N THR A 464 -7.55 10.13 19.18
CA THR A 464 -7.04 11.49 19.36
C THR A 464 -6.92 11.83 20.84
N LEU A 465 -7.96 11.56 21.64
CA LEU A 465 -7.95 11.78 23.08
C LEU A 465 -6.87 10.93 23.76
N TYR A 466 -6.76 9.65 23.40
CA TYR A 466 -5.73 8.77 23.94
C TYR A 466 -4.31 9.32 23.67
N LEU A 467 -4.01 9.69 22.43
CA LEU A 467 -2.70 10.23 22.06
C LEU A 467 -2.40 11.56 22.76
N GLN A 468 -3.41 12.43 22.92
CA GLN A 468 -3.26 13.70 23.67
C GLN A 468 -2.96 13.46 25.15
N VAL A 469 -3.69 12.52 25.79
CA VAL A 469 -3.45 12.17 27.21
C VAL A 469 -2.06 11.61 27.41
N VAL A 470 -1.62 10.69 26.52
CA VAL A 470 -0.27 10.11 26.59
C VAL A 470 0.79 11.19 26.38
N ASN A 471 0.62 12.09 25.41
CA ASN A 471 1.56 13.19 25.19
C ASN A 471 1.64 14.14 26.41
N LYS A 472 0.50 14.47 27.04
CA LYS A 472 0.48 15.30 28.27
C LYS A 472 1.20 14.60 29.43
N ARG A 473 0.97 13.30 29.64
CA ARG A 473 1.68 12.53 30.69
C ARG A 473 3.19 12.57 30.49
N ARG A 474 3.65 12.32 29.26
CA ARG A 474 5.08 12.37 28.92
C ARG A 474 5.70 13.75 29.13
N GLN A 475 4.97 14.83 28.79
CA GLN A 475 5.42 16.19 29.07
C GLN A 475 5.60 16.44 30.57
N HIS A 476 4.69 15.92 31.38
CA HIS A 476 4.77 16.04 32.82
C HIS A 476 5.94 15.27 33.42
N GLU A 477 6.17 14.04 32.97
CA GLU A 477 7.30 13.19 33.38
C GLU A 477 8.66 13.82 33.03
N GLU A 478 8.80 14.42 31.83
CA GLU A 478 10.01 15.15 31.42
C GLU A 478 10.24 16.40 32.26
N GLY A 479 9.18 17.15 32.62
CA GLY A 479 9.28 18.31 33.48
C GLY A 479 9.76 17.96 34.89
N ILE A 480 9.42 16.77 35.41
CA ILE A 480 9.86 16.29 36.72
C ILE A 480 11.32 15.80 36.69
N THR A 481 11.75 15.14 35.63
CA THR A 481 13.09 14.54 35.52
C THR A 481 14.20 15.55 35.16
N GLY A 482 13.85 16.80 34.81
CA GLY A 482 14.82 17.85 34.45
C GLY A 482 15.59 17.55 33.14
N ASN A 483 15.23 16.51 32.43
CA ASN A 483 15.94 15.98 31.28
C ASN A 483 15.28 16.46 29.96
N ALA A 484 15.07 17.77 29.87
CA ALA A 484 14.54 18.41 28.67
C ALA A 484 15.61 18.43 27.56
N GLY A 485 15.94 17.28 26.98
CA GLY A 485 16.89 17.34 25.87
C GLY A 485 17.43 16.05 25.28
N SER A 486 17.13 14.86 25.80
CA SER A 486 17.97 13.71 25.44
C SER A 486 17.40 12.66 24.49
N SER A 487 16.11 12.65 24.12
CA SER A 487 15.58 11.54 23.31
C SER A 487 14.45 11.84 22.30
N GLY A 488 14.25 13.09 21.90
CA GLY A 488 13.36 13.44 20.77
C GLY A 488 13.99 13.06 19.41
N LEU A 489 13.19 12.86 18.37
CA LEU A 489 13.70 12.77 16.99
C LEU A 489 14.58 13.98 16.69
N VAL A 490 15.74 13.76 16.06
CA VAL A 490 16.72 14.82 15.78
C VAL A 490 16.09 16.06 15.13
N GLY A 491 15.12 15.88 14.23
CA GLY A 491 14.38 16.98 13.60
C GLY A 491 13.48 17.77 14.54
N ASP A 492 12.89 17.14 15.57
CA ASP A 492 12.05 17.82 16.56
C ASP A 492 12.90 18.53 17.63
N ARG A 493 14.14 18.04 17.90
CA ARG A 493 15.11 18.69 18.79
C ARG A 493 15.72 19.97 18.19
N VAL A 494 15.93 19.98 16.88
CA VAL A 494 16.65 21.08 16.20
C VAL A 494 15.69 22.13 15.63
N GLY A 495 14.36 21.89 15.68
CA GLY A 495 13.37 22.83 15.14
C GLY A 495 13.46 23.01 13.62
N VAL A 496 14.18 22.10 12.93
CA VAL A 496 14.42 22.17 11.49
C VAL A 496 13.23 21.59 10.76
N ASP A 497 12.67 22.37 9.85
CA ASP A 497 11.62 21.93 8.95
C ASP A 497 12.24 20.92 7.96
N VAL A 498 12.00 19.62 8.20
CA VAL A 498 12.54 18.50 7.41
C VAL A 498 12.01 18.52 5.96
N ALA A 499 11.04 19.40 5.66
CA ALA A 499 10.53 19.60 4.31
C ALA A 499 11.53 20.30 3.36
N ASP A 500 12.60 20.91 3.89
CA ASP A 500 13.63 21.57 3.07
C ASP A 500 14.95 20.80 3.14
N ALA A 501 15.26 20.04 2.09
CA ALA A 501 16.47 19.20 1.97
C ALA A 501 17.79 19.97 2.20
N ARG A 502 17.79 21.31 2.01
CA ARG A 502 18.95 22.18 2.29
C ARG A 502 19.20 22.32 3.79
N ASN A 503 18.13 22.37 4.58
CA ASN A 503 18.22 22.49 6.03
C ASN A 503 18.63 21.17 6.69
N VAL A 504 18.24 20.04 6.12
CA VAL A 504 18.63 18.70 6.61
C VAL A 504 20.14 18.47 6.45
N THR A 505 20.72 18.85 5.32
CA THR A 505 22.18 18.70 5.09
C THR A 505 22.99 19.59 6.04
N LYS A 506 22.49 20.79 6.34
CA LYS A 506 23.10 21.71 7.30
C LYS A 506 23.00 21.19 8.74
N ALA A 507 21.82 20.69 9.11
CA ALA A 507 21.58 20.11 10.43
C ALA A 507 22.37 18.82 10.68
N VAL A 508 22.55 17.96 9.68
CA VAL A 508 23.38 16.74 9.77
C VAL A 508 24.85 17.07 10.01
N ASN A 509 25.34 18.19 9.44
CA ASN A 509 26.73 18.64 9.65
C ASN A 509 26.95 19.35 10.99
N GLU A 510 25.88 19.91 11.60
CA GLU A 510 25.96 20.67 12.86
C GLU A 510 25.54 19.84 14.09
N VAL A 511 24.81 18.74 13.91
CA VAL A 511 24.31 17.89 14.99
C VAL A 511 25.18 16.66 15.17
N HIS A 512 25.90 16.57 16.28
CA HIS A 512 26.52 15.32 16.70
C HIS A 512 25.41 14.29 17.04
N LEU A 513 25.18 13.36 16.09
CA LEU A 513 24.28 12.22 16.31
C LEU A 513 24.87 11.35 17.43
N ARG A 514 24.08 11.05 18.45
CA ARG A 514 24.47 10.15 19.54
C ARG A 514 24.26 8.70 19.08
N SER A 515 25.03 7.77 19.63
CA SER A 515 24.84 6.33 19.38
C SER A 515 23.42 5.85 19.67
N GLU A 516 22.75 6.47 20.66
CA GLU A 516 21.34 6.21 21.01
C GLU A 516 20.36 6.57 19.88
N ASP A 517 20.71 7.45 18.96
CA ASP A 517 19.86 7.85 17.83
C ASP A 517 19.78 6.77 16.75
N TYR A 518 20.76 5.85 16.72
CA TYR A 518 20.84 4.69 15.83
C TYR A 518 20.24 3.42 16.43
N GLU A 519 19.89 3.43 17.72
CA GLU A 519 19.29 2.26 18.36
C GLU A 519 17.86 2.05 17.87
N ASP A 520 17.53 0.77 17.57
CA ASP A 520 16.17 0.33 17.24
C ASP A 520 15.30 0.26 18.53
N VAL A 521 14.95 1.45 19.03
CA VAL A 521 14.13 1.66 20.24
C VAL A 521 12.68 1.92 19.86
N THR A 522 11.74 1.32 20.58
CA THR A 522 10.30 1.52 20.34
C THR A 522 9.83 2.90 20.83
N ASP A 523 8.67 3.35 20.31
CA ASP A 523 8.03 4.59 20.74
C ASP A 523 7.65 4.62 22.23
N LEU A 524 7.36 3.46 22.85
CA LEU A 524 7.06 3.39 24.28
C LEU A 524 8.31 3.55 25.16
N LYS A 525 9.46 3.06 24.71
CA LYS A 525 10.73 3.16 25.44
C LYS A 525 11.44 4.50 25.21
N SER A 526 11.06 5.24 24.17
CA SER A 526 11.64 6.55 23.85
C SER A 526 10.87 7.68 24.55
N LEU A 527 11.39 8.20 25.63
CA LEU A 527 10.73 9.24 26.46
C LEU A 527 10.42 10.54 25.69
N GLY A 528 11.30 10.97 24.80
CA GLY A 528 11.11 12.17 23.98
C GLY A 528 10.22 12.01 22.75
N PHE A 529 9.68 10.81 22.51
CA PHE A 529 8.82 10.57 21.35
C PHE A 529 7.43 11.18 21.55
N ARG A 530 6.99 12.04 20.62
CA ARG A 530 5.65 12.64 20.61
C ARG A 530 4.78 12.03 19.55
N TYR A 531 3.57 11.64 19.93
CA TYR A 531 2.58 11.12 19.01
C TYR A 531 1.93 12.25 18.20
N ARG A 532 1.65 11.98 16.93
CA ARG A 532 0.97 12.88 15.99
C ARG A 532 -0.46 12.38 15.74
N PHE A 533 -1.41 13.28 15.69
CA PHE A 533 -2.83 12.96 15.53
C PHE A 533 -3.50 13.74 14.38
#